data_4a0d2bc8e825c28a94f6c0ee383f3123
#
_entry.id   4a0d2bc8e825c28a94f6c0ee383f3123
#
_cell.length_a   1.000
_cell.length_b   1.000
_cell.length_c   1.000
_cell.angle_alpha   90.00
_cell.angle_beta   90.00
_cell.angle_gamma   90.00
#
_symmetry.space_group_name_H-M   'P 1'
#
loop_
_entity.id
_entity.type
_entity.pdbx_description
1 polymer ?
#
loop_
_entity_poly.entity_id
_entity_poly.type
_entity_poly.pdbx_seq_one_letter_code
_entity_poly.pdbx_strand_id
1 'polypeptide(L)'
;MIQPGLRDSMTGTSSVHAARPMTGITIRVLDGADRGRVYDNLNPPITVGREEGNTIQLNDERVSRFHVKIQEDHNRLVITDLESTNGTKVNGEDVQLRILRYGDMIHVGRSVLLFGSREQIAQRLSRLRTEDSDGTADPDQVEKAANISSLDFELNWSEDADLQATIHALEPPELPERLTPGQAAQLAEVLEFLHLRLRNLISGSIVDSKTNKINVELRQWQALIDMQSRLAEYLREVGEP
;
A
#
# COMPACT_ATOMS: atom_id res chain seq x y z
N MET A 1 -25.66 -61.39 20.82
CA MET A 1 -25.28 -60.28 21.75
C MET A 1 -24.32 -59.40 21.04
N ILE A 2 -24.79 -58.34 20.40
CA ILE A 2 -24.02 -57.40 19.57
C ILE A 2 -24.15 -56.05 20.20
N GLN A 3 -23.01 -55.49 20.62
CA GLN A 3 -22.98 -54.12 21.16
C GLN A 3 -22.84 -53.08 19.98
N PRO A 4 -23.52 -51.94 20.03
CA PRO A 4 -23.35 -50.89 19.02
C PRO A 4 -22.21 -49.94 19.39
N GLY A 5 -21.41 -49.62 18.38
CA GLY A 5 -20.26 -48.74 18.44
C GLY A 5 -20.63 -47.28 18.73
N LEU A 6 -19.81 -46.67 19.56
CA LEU A 6 -19.77 -45.23 19.85
C LEU A 6 -19.38 -44.46 18.55
N ARG A 7 -20.18 -43.48 18.16
CA ARG A 7 -19.80 -42.45 17.18
C ARG A 7 -19.09 -41.33 17.94
N ASP A 8 -17.82 -41.19 17.69
CA ASP A 8 -17.05 -39.98 18.07
C ASP A 8 -17.52 -38.81 17.25
N SER A 9 -18.09 -37.85 17.91
CA SER A 9 -18.40 -36.53 17.39
C SER A 9 -17.13 -35.69 17.36
N MET A 10 -16.52 -35.56 16.19
CA MET A 10 -15.47 -34.55 15.95
C MET A 10 -16.09 -33.16 16.04
N THR A 11 -15.95 -32.52 17.18
CA THR A 11 -16.14 -31.10 17.33
C THR A 11 -14.99 -30.37 16.65
N GLY A 12 -15.26 -29.85 15.46
CA GLY A 12 -14.37 -28.93 14.78
C GLY A 12 -14.21 -27.66 15.63
N THR A 13 -13.06 -27.52 16.28
CA THR A 13 -12.63 -26.27 16.88
C THR A 13 -12.37 -25.26 15.76
N SER A 14 -13.36 -24.43 15.50
CA SER A 14 -13.19 -23.21 14.72
C SER A 14 -12.16 -22.36 15.45
N SER A 15 -10.95 -22.28 14.91
CA SER A 15 -9.90 -21.37 15.34
C SER A 15 -10.38 -19.95 15.10
N VAL A 16 -10.98 -19.36 16.13
CA VAL A 16 -11.23 -17.91 16.16
C VAL A 16 -9.84 -17.28 16.22
N HIS A 17 -9.39 -16.75 15.10
CA HIS A 17 -8.19 -15.92 15.04
C HIS A 17 -8.48 -14.68 15.89
N ALA A 18 -8.01 -14.71 17.14
CA ALA A 18 -8.10 -13.56 18.03
C ALA A 18 -7.30 -12.44 17.37
N ALA A 19 -8.01 -11.38 16.96
CA ALA A 19 -7.40 -10.16 16.46
C ALA A 19 -6.34 -9.72 17.49
N ARG A 20 -5.06 -9.71 17.08
CA ARG A 20 -4.01 -9.11 17.89
C ARG A 20 -4.34 -7.63 18.02
N PRO A 21 -4.39 -7.07 19.26
CA PRO A 21 -4.56 -5.63 19.41
C PRO A 21 -3.46 -4.95 18.60
N MET A 22 -3.84 -4.09 17.65
CA MET A 22 -2.90 -3.28 16.90
C MET A 22 -2.11 -2.45 17.95
N THR A 23 -0.82 -2.69 18.06
CA THR A 23 0.07 -1.83 18.83
C THR A 23 -0.08 -0.41 18.28
N GLY A 24 -0.20 0.58 19.17
CA GLY A 24 -0.48 1.97 18.80
C GLY A 24 0.28 2.44 17.56
N ILE A 25 -0.40 3.21 16.72
CA ILE A 25 0.15 3.73 15.47
C ILE A 25 1.11 4.87 15.80
N THR A 26 2.27 4.87 15.15
CA THR A 26 3.24 5.96 15.20
C THR A 26 3.25 6.70 13.88
N ILE A 27 3.22 8.03 13.92
CA ILE A 27 3.40 8.90 12.75
C ILE A 27 4.47 9.94 13.11
N ARG A 28 5.48 10.07 12.24
CA ARG A 28 6.57 11.03 12.39
C ARG A 28 6.54 12.06 11.28
N VAL A 29 6.74 13.32 11.61
CA VAL A 29 6.88 14.40 10.62
C VAL A 29 8.34 14.48 10.18
N LEU A 30 8.60 14.14 8.92
CA LEU A 30 9.95 14.17 8.33
C LEU A 30 10.30 15.53 7.76
N ASP A 31 9.29 16.24 7.19
CA ASP A 31 9.49 17.56 6.58
C ASP A 31 8.27 18.46 6.79
N GLY A 32 8.46 19.77 6.62
CA GLY A 32 7.47 20.81 6.87
C GLY A 32 7.72 21.59 8.17
N ALA A 33 6.78 22.48 8.53
CA ALA A 33 6.90 23.35 9.69
C ALA A 33 6.98 22.59 11.03
N ASP A 34 6.40 21.39 11.08
CA ASP A 34 6.37 20.54 12.27
C ASP A 34 7.42 19.42 12.24
N ARG A 35 8.45 19.55 11.41
CA ARG A 35 9.53 18.56 11.26
C ARG A 35 10.10 18.12 12.59
N GLY A 36 10.26 16.81 12.76
CA GLY A 36 10.80 16.17 13.95
C GLY A 36 9.76 15.81 15.02
N ARG A 37 8.50 16.26 14.86
CA ARG A 37 7.43 15.81 15.77
C ARG A 37 7.13 14.34 15.56
N VAL A 38 6.87 13.64 16.67
CA VAL A 38 6.49 12.23 16.69
C VAL A 38 5.17 12.11 17.46
N TYR A 39 4.22 11.43 16.86
CA TYR A 39 2.93 11.12 17.44
C TYR A 39 2.82 9.61 17.63
N ASP A 40 2.95 9.17 18.88
CA ASP A 40 2.97 7.76 19.25
C ASP A 40 1.64 7.31 19.87
N ASN A 41 1.41 6.01 19.83
CA ASN A 41 0.23 5.37 20.44
C ASN A 41 -1.11 5.93 19.94
N LEU A 42 -1.15 6.34 18.67
CA LEU A 42 -2.38 6.79 18.04
C LEU A 42 -3.33 5.61 17.81
N ASN A 43 -4.63 5.87 18.03
CA ASN A 43 -5.68 4.89 17.76
C ASN A 43 -6.60 5.42 16.65
N PRO A 44 -6.97 4.60 15.66
CA PRO A 44 -7.94 4.98 14.65
C PRO A 44 -9.32 5.30 15.28
N PRO A 45 -10.09 6.25 14.72
CA PRO A 45 -9.75 7.06 13.56
C PRO A 45 -8.77 8.21 13.89
N ILE A 46 -7.75 8.40 13.03
CA ILE A 46 -6.77 9.49 13.13
C ILE A 46 -7.11 10.50 12.04
N THR A 47 -7.26 11.77 12.40
CA THR A 47 -7.42 12.86 11.44
C THR A 47 -6.16 13.72 11.40
N VAL A 48 -5.78 14.17 10.20
CA VAL A 48 -4.65 15.07 9.99
C VAL A 48 -5.16 16.32 9.25
N GLY A 49 -4.80 17.48 9.72
CA GLY A 49 -5.22 18.74 9.12
C GLY A 49 -4.59 19.93 9.83
N ARG A 50 -4.82 21.16 9.31
CA ARG A 50 -4.28 22.39 9.92
C ARG A 50 -5.14 22.95 11.04
N GLU A 51 -6.41 22.58 11.14
CA GLU A 51 -7.37 23.08 12.12
C GLU A 51 -7.16 22.39 13.48
N GLU A 52 -7.43 23.12 14.56
CA GLU A 52 -7.58 22.53 15.89
C GLU A 52 -8.71 21.50 15.87
N GLY A 53 -8.54 20.39 16.61
CA GLY A 53 -9.52 19.28 16.63
C GLY A 53 -9.14 18.09 15.75
N ASN A 54 -8.11 18.21 14.91
CA ASN A 54 -7.48 17.04 14.29
C ASN A 54 -6.63 16.28 15.33
N THR A 55 -6.55 14.97 15.17
CA THR A 55 -5.64 14.14 15.99
C THR A 55 -4.19 14.57 15.79
N ILE A 56 -3.82 14.92 14.54
CA ILE A 56 -2.53 15.50 14.18
C ILE A 56 -2.80 16.85 13.53
N GLN A 57 -2.42 17.92 14.24
CA GLN A 57 -2.46 19.27 13.72
C GLN A 57 -1.13 19.63 13.08
N LEU A 58 -1.16 20.08 11.82
CA LEU A 58 0.03 20.53 11.09
C LEU A 58 -0.04 22.03 10.82
N ASN A 59 1.08 22.72 11.07
CA ASN A 59 1.22 24.17 10.84
C ASN A 59 1.63 24.44 9.38
N ASP A 60 0.80 24.07 8.43
CA ASP A 60 1.06 24.24 7.00
C ASP A 60 -0.18 24.81 6.31
N GLU A 61 -0.05 25.98 5.70
CA GLU A 61 -1.15 26.67 5.00
C GLU A 61 -1.68 25.88 3.78
N ARG A 62 -0.87 24.99 3.20
CA ARG A 62 -1.27 24.12 2.09
C ARG A 62 -2.01 22.88 2.55
N VAL A 63 -2.02 22.58 3.84
CA VAL A 63 -2.83 21.52 4.43
C VAL A 63 -4.26 22.04 4.63
N SER A 64 -5.25 21.28 4.18
CA SER A 64 -6.67 21.61 4.40
C SER A 64 -7.02 21.54 5.88
N ARG A 65 -8.11 22.21 6.31
CA ARG A 65 -8.57 22.20 7.70
C ARG A 65 -8.67 20.78 8.25
N PHE A 66 -9.35 19.91 7.52
CA PHE A 66 -9.35 18.46 7.64
C PHE A 66 -8.83 17.93 6.29
N HIS A 67 -7.68 17.26 6.26
CA HIS A 67 -7.01 16.89 5.01
C HIS A 67 -7.14 15.40 4.72
N VAL A 68 -6.73 14.57 5.67
CA VAL A 68 -6.86 13.12 5.56
C VAL A 68 -7.42 12.51 6.83
N LYS A 69 -8.02 11.33 6.67
CA LYS A 69 -8.46 10.46 7.74
C LYS A 69 -7.81 9.08 7.57
N ILE A 70 -7.28 8.54 8.67
CA ILE A 70 -6.80 7.16 8.72
C ILE A 70 -7.75 6.39 9.63
N GLN A 71 -8.34 5.34 9.11
CA GLN A 71 -9.29 4.48 9.86
C GLN A 71 -8.90 3.01 9.71
N GLU A 72 -9.31 2.22 10.67
CA GLU A 72 -9.16 0.76 10.61
C GLU A 72 -10.39 0.14 9.95
N ASP A 73 -10.16 -0.67 8.93
CA ASP A 73 -11.17 -1.49 8.28
C ASP A 73 -10.61 -2.90 8.04
N HIS A 74 -11.31 -3.93 8.56
CA HIS A 74 -10.91 -5.34 8.43
C HIS A 74 -9.42 -5.59 8.72
N ASN A 75 -8.93 -5.10 9.87
CA ASN A 75 -7.51 -5.18 10.28
C ASN A 75 -6.52 -4.48 9.34
N ARG A 76 -6.99 -3.60 8.47
CA ARG A 76 -6.17 -2.77 7.58
C ARG A 76 -6.36 -1.31 7.93
N LEU A 77 -5.27 -0.56 7.86
CA LEU A 77 -5.32 0.88 8.04
C LEU A 77 -5.49 1.54 6.68
N VAL A 78 -6.56 2.28 6.54
CA VAL A 78 -6.94 2.93 5.29
C VAL A 78 -6.84 4.43 5.47
N ILE A 79 -6.07 5.10 4.60
CA ILE A 79 -6.04 6.56 4.48
C ILE A 79 -7.07 6.98 3.43
N THR A 80 -7.81 8.03 3.73
CA THR A 80 -8.77 8.68 2.83
C THR A 80 -8.46 10.16 2.78
N ASP A 81 -8.31 10.72 1.59
CA ASP A 81 -8.28 12.18 1.37
C ASP A 81 -9.70 12.73 1.57
N LEU A 82 -9.84 13.79 2.35
CA LEU A 82 -11.11 14.42 2.68
C LEU A 82 -11.43 15.60 1.74
N GLU A 83 -11.36 15.37 0.44
CA GLU A 83 -11.54 16.41 -0.60
C GLU A 83 -10.58 17.59 -0.37
N SER A 84 -9.32 17.26 -0.11
CA SER A 84 -8.32 18.28 0.19
C SER A 84 -8.03 19.16 -1.02
N THR A 85 -7.69 20.42 -0.76
CA THR A 85 -7.45 21.41 -1.84
C THR A 85 -6.23 21.07 -2.69
N ASN A 86 -5.20 20.47 -2.09
CA ASN A 86 -3.93 20.20 -2.77
C ASN A 86 -3.70 18.70 -3.03
N GLY A 87 -4.62 17.83 -2.61
CA GLY A 87 -4.49 16.39 -2.74
C GLY A 87 -3.50 15.78 -1.75
N THR A 88 -3.55 14.46 -1.65
CA THR A 88 -2.69 13.63 -0.82
C THR A 88 -1.86 12.73 -1.72
N LYS A 89 -0.57 12.56 -1.40
CA LYS A 89 0.27 11.54 -2.06
C LYS A 89 0.77 10.53 -1.05
N VAL A 90 0.80 9.27 -1.44
CA VAL A 90 1.47 8.21 -0.68
C VAL A 90 2.55 7.60 -1.55
N ASN A 91 3.81 7.67 -1.09
CA ASN A 91 4.99 7.21 -1.83
C ASN A 91 5.10 7.83 -3.23
N GLY A 92 4.75 9.13 -3.35
CA GLY A 92 4.81 9.88 -4.60
C GLY A 92 3.57 9.78 -5.49
N GLU A 93 2.67 8.81 -5.26
CA GLU A 93 1.45 8.60 -6.02
C GLU A 93 0.25 9.36 -5.41
N ASP A 94 -0.52 10.06 -6.25
CA ASP A 94 -1.76 10.73 -5.84
C ASP A 94 -2.81 9.69 -5.42
N VAL A 95 -3.41 9.88 -4.25
CA VAL A 95 -4.38 8.93 -3.69
C VAL A 95 -5.61 9.64 -3.13
N GLN A 96 -6.78 9.05 -3.37
CA GLN A 96 -8.02 9.37 -2.68
C GLN A 96 -8.26 8.39 -1.53
N LEU A 97 -7.99 7.12 -1.77
CA LEU A 97 -8.15 6.02 -0.83
C LEU A 97 -7.01 5.02 -0.99
N ARG A 98 -6.37 4.62 0.13
CA ARG A 98 -5.27 3.63 0.07
C ARG A 98 -5.10 2.88 1.39
N ILE A 99 -4.72 1.61 1.30
CA ILE A 99 -4.27 0.83 2.45
C ILE A 99 -2.85 1.27 2.80
N LEU A 100 -2.65 1.75 4.04
CA LEU A 100 -1.33 2.13 4.55
C LEU A 100 -0.55 0.91 5.04
N ARG A 101 0.74 0.96 4.76
CA ARG A 101 1.72 -0.01 5.24
C ARG A 101 2.84 0.69 6.00
N TYR A 102 3.40 0.05 7.03
CA TYR A 102 4.51 0.64 7.78
C TYR A 102 5.70 0.96 6.87
N GLY A 103 6.15 2.20 6.93
CA GLY A 103 7.16 2.75 6.03
C GLY A 103 6.60 3.63 4.91
N ASP A 104 5.28 3.74 4.78
CA ASP A 104 4.70 4.64 3.79
C ASP A 104 4.98 6.10 4.14
N MET A 105 5.30 6.88 3.10
CA MET A 105 5.43 8.33 3.18
C MET A 105 4.17 9.00 2.68
N ILE A 106 3.56 9.79 3.54
CA ILE A 106 2.33 10.53 3.25
C ILE A 106 2.68 11.99 3.07
N HIS A 107 2.43 12.54 1.90
CA HIS A 107 2.63 13.94 1.57
C HIS A 107 1.29 14.67 1.62
N VAL A 108 1.19 15.68 2.48
CA VAL A 108 0.04 16.56 2.65
C VAL A 108 0.54 18.01 2.67
N GLY A 109 0.17 18.79 1.66
CA GLY A 109 0.72 20.15 1.50
C GLY A 109 2.24 20.14 1.29
N ARG A 110 2.98 20.77 2.20
CA ARG A 110 4.47 20.76 2.25
C ARG A 110 5.00 19.78 3.30
N SER A 111 4.11 19.16 4.05
CA SER A 111 4.48 18.27 5.15
C SER A 111 4.61 16.85 4.64
N VAL A 112 5.63 16.16 5.14
CA VAL A 112 5.89 14.74 4.84
C VAL A 112 5.81 13.95 6.14
N LEU A 113 4.97 12.94 6.15
CA LEU A 113 4.72 12.09 7.30
C LEU A 113 5.21 10.67 7.02
N LEU A 114 5.95 10.07 7.94
CA LEU A 114 6.33 8.66 7.90
C LEU A 114 5.36 7.86 8.78
N PHE A 115 4.77 6.83 8.20
CA PHE A 115 3.83 5.95 8.87
C PHE A 115 4.50 4.71 9.47
N GLY A 116 4.40 4.56 10.77
CA GLY A 116 4.97 3.46 11.54
C GLY A 116 6.20 3.83 12.37
N SER A 117 6.46 3.04 13.42
CA SER A 117 7.68 3.12 14.21
C SER A 117 8.86 2.44 13.49
N ARG A 118 10.09 2.71 13.94
CA ARG A 118 11.28 2.03 13.40
C ARG A 118 11.16 0.51 13.49
N GLU A 119 10.66 0.01 14.62
CA GLU A 119 10.50 -1.42 14.87
C GLU A 119 9.45 -2.03 13.95
N GLN A 120 8.31 -1.34 13.72
CA GLN A 120 7.27 -1.77 12.81
C GLN A 120 7.76 -1.83 11.36
N ILE A 121 8.50 -0.83 10.94
CA ILE A 121 9.10 -0.75 9.60
C ILE A 121 10.16 -1.85 9.42
N ALA A 122 11.08 -2.01 10.39
CA ALA A 122 12.10 -3.05 10.35
C ALA A 122 11.50 -4.45 10.33
N GLN A 123 10.43 -4.69 11.10
CA GLN A 123 9.71 -5.96 11.10
C GLN A 123 9.06 -6.26 9.74
N ARG A 124 8.47 -5.26 9.08
CA ARG A 124 7.94 -5.42 7.73
C ARG A 124 9.04 -5.77 6.73
N LEU A 125 10.15 -5.02 6.74
CA LEU A 125 11.30 -5.28 5.85
C LEU A 125 11.90 -6.68 6.06
N SER A 126 11.97 -7.17 7.28
CA SER A 126 12.47 -8.51 7.56
C SER A 126 11.55 -9.61 7.02
N ARG A 127 10.22 -9.40 7.04
CA ARG A 127 9.25 -10.33 6.43
C ARG A 127 9.41 -10.39 4.91
N LEU A 128 9.48 -9.23 4.25
CA LEU A 128 9.69 -9.16 2.80
C LEU A 128 10.95 -9.92 2.37
N ARG A 129 12.05 -9.85 3.14
CA ARG A 129 13.28 -10.61 2.87
C ARG A 129 13.12 -12.12 2.96
N THR A 130 12.30 -12.60 3.91
CA THR A 130 12.10 -14.04 4.09
C THR A 130 11.18 -14.64 3.03
N GLU A 131 10.25 -13.86 2.49
CA GLU A 131 9.32 -14.29 1.43
C GLU A 131 9.97 -14.27 0.04
N ASP A 132 10.91 -13.37 -0.21
CA ASP A 132 11.66 -13.25 -1.48
C ASP A 132 12.77 -14.32 -1.67
N SER A 133 13.05 -15.15 -0.67
CA SER A 133 14.00 -16.27 -0.83
C SER A 133 13.57 -17.33 -1.86
N ASP A 134 12.41 -17.17 -2.47
CA ASP A 134 11.88 -18.04 -3.54
C ASP A 134 12.07 -17.45 -4.98
N GLY A 135 12.92 -16.44 -5.16
CA GLY A 135 13.63 -16.23 -6.43
C GLY A 135 13.09 -15.21 -7.43
N THR A 136 12.30 -14.22 -7.06
CA THR A 136 11.78 -13.19 -8.00
C THR A 136 12.20 -11.74 -7.74
N ALA A 137 12.86 -11.44 -6.62
CA ALA A 137 13.37 -10.09 -6.37
C ALA A 137 14.80 -9.91 -6.90
N ASP A 138 15.07 -8.76 -7.50
CA ASP A 138 16.41 -8.36 -7.91
C ASP A 138 17.31 -8.24 -6.67
N PRO A 139 18.43 -9.03 -6.58
CA PRO A 139 19.31 -9.03 -5.42
C PRO A 139 19.82 -7.64 -5.03
N ASP A 140 20.05 -6.76 -6.02
CA ASP A 140 20.53 -5.39 -5.79
C ASP A 140 19.49 -4.50 -5.11
N GLN A 141 18.20 -4.75 -5.34
CA GLN A 141 17.10 -4.01 -4.71
C GLN A 141 16.87 -4.46 -3.27
N VAL A 142 17.00 -5.78 -3.03
CA VAL A 142 16.91 -6.38 -1.67
C VAL A 142 18.09 -5.91 -0.81
N GLU A 143 19.30 -5.82 -1.38
CA GLU A 143 20.50 -5.33 -0.68
C GLU A 143 20.40 -3.84 -0.36
N LYS A 144 19.85 -3.01 -1.24
CA LYS A 144 19.56 -1.58 -0.98
C LYS A 144 18.54 -1.43 0.15
N ALA A 145 17.44 -2.19 0.12
CA ALA A 145 16.45 -2.22 1.20
C ALA A 145 17.05 -2.73 2.54
N ALA A 146 18.11 -3.57 2.48
CA ALA A 146 18.80 -4.10 3.62
C ALA A 146 19.70 -3.08 4.34
N ASN A 147 20.34 -2.20 3.58
CA ASN A 147 21.23 -1.17 4.12
C ASN A 147 20.47 -0.03 4.80
N ILE A 148 19.16 0.08 4.59
CA ILE A 148 18.26 1.05 5.25
C ILE A 148 18.09 0.75 6.76
N SER A 149 18.52 -0.40 7.26
CA SER A 149 18.47 -0.75 8.69
C SER A 149 19.49 -0.01 9.57
N SER A 150 20.37 0.83 9.00
CA SER A 150 21.38 1.61 9.73
C SER A 150 20.87 3.00 10.15
N LEU A 151 21.67 3.71 10.96
CA LEU A 151 21.36 5.04 11.50
C LEU A 151 21.05 6.12 10.43
N ASP A 152 21.44 5.89 9.18
CA ASP A 152 21.18 6.77 8.03
C ASP A 152 19.75 6.65 7.46
N PHE A 153 18.92 5.77 8.01
CA PHE A 153 17.53 5.57 7.59
C PHE A 153 16.73 6.88 7.53
N GLU A 154 16.91 7.76 8.49
CA GLU A 154 16.15 9.03 8.55
C GLU A 154 16.63 10.07 7.52
N LEU A 155 17.91 10.02 7.14
CA LEU A 155 18.51 10.99 6.22
C LEU A 155 18.31 10.58 4.74
N ASN A 156 18.34 9.29 4.47
CA ASN A 156 18.26 8.76 3.08
C ASN A 156 16.84 8.40 2.66
N TRP A 157 15.90 8.20 3.62
CA TRP A 157 14.53 7.78 3.28
C TRP A 157 13.76 8.80 2.46
N SER A 158 14.03 10.09 2.64
CA SER A 158 13.35 11.17 1.90
C SER A 158 13.87 11.39 0.48
N GLU A 159 15.06 10.88 0.15
CA GLU A 159 15.71 11.12 -1.15
C GLU A 159 15.49 9.99 -2.17
N ASP A 160 14.99 8.82 -1.73
CA ASP A 160 14.88 7.61 -2.56
C ASP A 160 13.42 7.23 -2.84
N ALA A 161 12.70 8.08 -3.59
CA ALA A 161 11.32 7.80 -4.02
C ALA A 161 11.22 6.50 -4.84
N ASP A 162 12.26 6.14 -5.59
CA ASP A 162 12.33 4.89 -6.36
C ASP A 162 12.40 3.66 -5.46
N LEU A 163 13.09 3.75 -4.32
CA LEU A 163 13.17 2.66 -3.36
C LEU A 163 11.83 2.39 -2.68
N GLN A 164 11.08 3.44 -2.39
CA GLN A 164 9.74 3.33 -1.77
C GLN A 164 8.73 2.74 -2.74
N ALA A 165 8.76 3.15 -4.01
CA ALA A 165 7.95 2.57 -5.07
C ALA A 165 8.27 1.07 -5.23
N THR A 166 9.54 0.70 -5.13
CA THR A 166 10.01 -0.69 -5.19
C THR A 166 9.50 -1.53 -4.03
N ILE A 167 9.60 -1.04 -2.79
CA ILE A 167 9.08 -1.77 -1.59
C ILE A 167 7.56 -1.97 -1.69
N HIS A 168 6.83 -1.05 -2.29
CA HIS A 168 5.39 -1.19 -2.52
C HIS A 168 5.05 -2.21 -3.61
N ALA A 169 5.89 -2.34 -4.63
CA ALA A 169 5.70 -3.27 -5.74
C ALA A 169 6.04 -4.73 -5.40
N LEU A 170 6.82 -4.96 -4.34
CA LEU A 170 7.28 -6.31 -3.95
C LEU A 170 6.15 -7.18 -3.37
N GLU A 171 5.12 -6.59 -2.77
CA GLU A 171 4.05 -7.33 -2.13
C GLU A 171 2.76 -7.22 -2.95
N PRO A 172 2.33 -8.30 -3.65
CA PRO A 172 1.10 -8.25 -4.41
C PRO A 172 -0.09 -8.01 -3.45
N PRO A 173 -1.07 -7.16 -3.86
CA PRO A 173 -2.23 -6.89 -3.02
C PRO A 173 -3.09 -8.14 -2.87
N GLU A 174 -3.54 -8.40 -1.65
CA GLU A 174 -4.51 -9.46 -1.39
C GLU A 174 -5.89 -9.08 -1.94
N LEU A 175 -6.60 -10.07 -2.43
CA LEU A 175 -7.98 -9.89 -2.85
C LEU A 175 -8.89 -9.63 -1.63
N PRO A 176 -9.98 -8.86 -1.78
CA PRO A 176 -10.95 -8.67 -0.71
C PRO A 176 -11.59 -10.00 -0.28
N GLU A 177 -11.62 -10.29 1.03
CA GLU A 177 -12.07 -11.58 1.56
C GLU A 177 -13.60 -11.80 1.48
N ARG A 178 -14.39 -10.73 1.44
CA ARG A 178 -15.85 -10.78 1.59
C ARG A 178 -16.58 -9.99 0.52
N LEU A 179 -16.39 -10.40 -0.72
CA LEU A 179 -17.15 -9.85 -1.83
C LEU A 179 -18.52 -10.53 -1.95
N THR A 180 -19.56 -9.76 -2.22
CA THR A 180 -20.81 -10.34 -2.73
C THR A 180 -20.56 -10.96 -4.12
N PRO A 181 -21.39 -11.94 -4.56
CA PRO A 181 -21.22 -12.52 -5.90
C PRO A 181 -21.19 -11.49 -7.03
N GLY A 182 -21.97 -10.40 -6.92
CA GLY A 182 -21.96 -9.29 -7.89
C GLY A 182 -20.64 -8.52 -7.88
N GLN A 183 -20.14 -8.16 -6.69
CA GLN A 183 -18.83 -7.48 -6.56
C GLN A 183 -17.68 -8.36 -7.02
N ALA A 184 -17.72 -9.67 -6.73
CA ALA A 184 -16.72 -10.61 -7.21
C ALA A 184 -16.71 -10.70 -8.73
N ALA A 185 -17.89 -10.72 -9.38
CA ALA A 185 -18.00 -10.71 -10.84
C ALA A 185 -17.46 -9.42 -11.44
N GLN A 186 -17.81 -8.26 -10.90
CA GLN A 186 -17.27 -6.96 -11.36
C GLN A 186 -15.75 -6.88 -11.23
N LEU A 187 -15.20 -7.30 -10.07
CA LEU A 187 -13.75 -7.32 -9.87
C LEU A 187 -13.07 -8.28 -10.85
N ALA A 188 -13.66 -9.47 -11.09
CA ALA A 188 -13.15 -10.42 -12.05
C ALA A 188 -13.11 -9.84 -13.47
N GLU A 189 -14.14 -9.11 -13.91
CA GLU A 189 -14.16 -8.43 -15.22
C GLU A 189 -13.04 -7.39 -15.35
N VAL A 190 -12.81 -6.58 -14.30
CA VAL A 190 -11.70 -5.60 -14.29
C VAL A 190 -10.35 -6.31 -14.40
N LEU A 191 -10.13 -7.34 -13.58
CA LEU A 191 -8.87 -8.10 -13.59
C LEU A 191 -8.67 -8.84 -14.93
N GLU A 192 -9.71 -9.41 -15.51
CA GLU A 192 -9.65 -10.08 -16.82
C GLU A 192 -9.32 -9.08 -17.94
N PHE A 193 -9.95 -7.90 -17.93
CA PHE A 193 -9.64 -6.83 -18.87
C PHE A 193 -8.14 -6.47 -18.83
N LEU A 194 -7.59 -6.27 -17.65
CA LEU A 194 -6.18 -5.94 -17.45
C LEU A 194 -5.27 -7.09 -17.90
N HIS A 195 -5.59 -8.31 -17.47
CA HIS A 195 -4.83 -9.52 -17.81
C HIS A 195 -4.75 -9.73 -19.34
N LEU A 196 -5.86 -9.60 -20.04
CA LEU A 196 -5.89 -9.77 -21.49
C LEU A 196 -5.08 -8.71 -22.22
N ARG A 197 -5.12 -7.44 -21.76
CA ARG A 197 -4.33 -6.35 -22.34
C ARG A 197 -2.83 -6.55 -22.14
N LEU A 198 -2.43 -6.90 -20.92
CA LEU A 198 -1.03 -7.22 -20.60
C LEU A 198 -0.54 -8.44 -21.38
N ARG A 199 -1.33 -9.50 -21.45
CA ARG A 199 -0.98 -10.70 -22.23
C ARG A 199 -0.78 -10.40 -23.72
N ASN A 200 -1.63 -9.57 -24.31
CA ASN A 200 -1.49 -9.16 -25.70
C ASN A 200 -0.22 -8.33 -25.93
N LEU A 201 0.14 -7.46 -25.01
CA LEU A 201 1.39 -6.69 -25.04
C LEU A 201 2.61 -7.64 -24.99
N ILE A 202 2.63 -8.56 -24.02
CA ILE A 202 3.73 -9.52 -23.83
C ILE A 202 3.88 -10.43 -25.04
N SER A 203 2.78 -11.00 -25.55
CA SER A 203 2.81 -11.93 -26.68
C SER A 203 3.17 -11.29 -28.01
N GLY A 204 2.96 -9.98 -28.16
CA GLY A 204 3.32 -9.24 -29.36
C GLY A 204 4.69 -8.54 -29.28
N SER A 205 5.37 -8.60 -28.14
CA SER A 205 6.70 -8.00 -27.98
C SER A 205 7.78 -8.96 -28.49
N ILE A 206 8.80 -8.40 -29.18
CA ILE A 206 9.94 -9.13 -29.72
C ILE A 206 11.18 -8.77 -28.90
N VAL A 207 11.76 -9.78 -28.25
CA VAL A 207 13.00 -9.62 -27.46
C VAL A 207 14.19 -9.81 -28.39
N ASP A 208 15.03 -8.78 -28.55
CA ASP A 208 16.32 -8.87 -29.20
C ASP A 208 17.42 -9.10 -28.16
N SER A 209 17.78 -10.35 -27.95
CA SER A 209 18.81 -10.76 -26.99
C SER A 209 20.21 -10.21 -27.29
N LYS A 210 20.48 -9.75 -28.54
CA LYS A 210 21.80 -9.19 -28.91
C LYS A 210 21.95 -7.74 -28.48
N THR A 211 20.85 -6.98 -28.53
CA THR A 211 20.86 -5.56 -28.16
C THR A 211 20.27 -5.30 -26.79
N ASN A 212 19.80 -6.34 -26.11
CA ASN A 212 19.06 -6.26 -24.83
C ASN A 212 17.88 -5.27 -24.91
N LYS A 213 17.16 -5.28 -26.04
CA LYS A 213 16.01 -4.41 -26.31
C LYS A 213 14.75 -5.23 -26.54
N ILE A 214 13.63 -4.65 -26.15
CA ILE A 214 12.29 -5.18 -26.44
C ILE A 214 11.65 -4.24 -27.46
N ASN A 215 11.21 -4.80 -28.59
CA ASN A 215 10.48 -4.09 -29.62
C ASN A 215 8.99 -4.35 -29.45
N VAL A 216 8.22 -3.30 -29.35
CA VAL A 216 6.76 -3.33 -29.23
C VAL A 216 6.17 -2.56 -30.42
N GLU A 217 5.13 -3.09 -31.05
CA GLU A 217 4.44 -2.38 -32.12
C GLU A 217 3.76 -1.12 -31.59
N LEU A 218 3.73 -0.05 -32.39
CA LEU A 218 3.10 1.22 -32.01
C LEU A 218 1.66 1.05 -31.53
N ARG A 219 0.88 0.17 -32.19
CA ARG A 219 -0.50 -0.11 -31.81
C ARG A 219 -0.62 -0.73 -30.40
N GLN A 220 0.32 -1.60 -30.03
CA GLN A 220 0.35 -2.24 -28.71
C GLN A 220 0.78 -1.23 -27.65
N TRP A 221 1.74 -0.36 -27.98
CA TRP A 221 2.14 0.74 -27.11
C TRP A 221 0.96 1.71 -26.84
N GLN A 222 0.21 2.09 -27.89
CA GLN A 222 -1.01 2.91 -27.71
C GLN A 222 -2.04 2.24 -26.82
N ALA A 223 -2.27 0.93 -27.02
CA ALA A 223 -3.19 0.16 -26.17
C ALA A 223 -2.76 0.09 -24.70
N LEU A 224 -1.44 0.13 -24.40
CA LEU A 224 -0.90 0.22 -23.04
C LEU A 224 -1.18 1.59 -22.43
N ILE A 225 -0.99 2.67 -23.20
CA ILE A 225 -1.30 4.04 -22.74
C ILE A 225 -2.80 4.17 -22.43
N ASP A 226 -3.68 3.67 -23.31
CA ASP A 226 -5.12 3.69 -23.09
C ASP A 226 -5.52 2.90 -21.83
N MET A 227 -4.87 1.76 -21.60
CA MET A 227 -5.08 0.94 -20.40
C MET A 227 -4.65 1.70 -19.13
N GLN A 228 -3.48 2.34 -19.16
CA GLN A 228 -2.99 3.13 -18.02
C GLN A 228 -3.95 4.29 -17.69
N SER A 229 -4.46 5.00 -18.71
CA SER A 229 -5.45 6.07 -18.54
C SER A 229 -6.74 5.55 -17.91
N ARG A 230 -7.23 4.39 -18.36
CA ARG A 230 -8.43 3.76 -17.80
C ARG A 230 -8.24 3.31 -16.35
N LEU A 231 -7.06 2.80 -16.01
CA LEU A 231 -6.72 2.47 -14.62
C LEU A 231 -6.72 3.68 -13.71
N ALA A 232 -6.18 4.81 -14.19
CA ALA A 232 -6.18 6.06 -13.43
C ALA A 232 -7.63 6.58 -13.19
N GLU A 233 -8.53 6.38 -14.17
CA GLU A 233 -9.97 6.68 -14.00
C GLU A 233 -10.60 5.78 -12.93
N TYR A 234 -10.39 4.46 -12.99
CA TYR A 234 -10.93 3.53 -12.00
C TYR A 234 -10.42 3.80 -10.58
N LEU A 235 -9.12 4.12 -10.44
CA LEU A 235 -8.55 4.47 -9.13
C LEU A 235 -9.22 5.73 -8.55
N ARG A 236 -9.58 6.68 -9.39
CA ARG A 236 -10.30 7.89 -8.96
C ARG A 236 -11.73 7.56 -8.57
N GLU A 237 -12.47 6.83 -9.42
CA GLU A 237 -13.86 6.44 -9.15
C GLU A 237 -14.02 5.61 -7.87
N VAL A 238 -13.08 4.69 -7.60
CA VAL A 238 -13.08 3.87 -6.36
C VAL A 238 -12.81 4.73 -5.12
N GLY A 239 -12.07 5.84 -5.26
CA GLY A 239 -11.76 6.75 -4.15
C GLY A 239 -12.85 7.80 -3.88
N GLU A 240 -13.73 8.07 -4.84
CA GLU A 240 -14.85 9.00 -4.65
C GLU A 240 -15.91 8.37 -3.75
N PRO A 241 -16.39 9.06 -2.69
CA PRO A 241 -17.37 8.55 -1.73
C PRO A 241 -18.78 8.40 -2.31
#